data_1155c019c85e8f6b932c139c15051c25
#
_entry.id   1155c019c85e8f6b932c139c15051c25
#
_cell.length_a   1.000
_cell.length_b   1.000
_cell.length_c   1.000
_cell.angle_alpha   90.00
_cell.angle_beta   90.00
_cell.angle_gamma   90.00
#
_symmetry.space_group_name_H-M   'P 1'
#
loop_
_entity.id
_entity.type
_entity.pdbx_description
1 polymer ?
#
loop_
_entity_poly.entity_id
_entity_poly.type
_entity_poly.pdbx_seq_one_letter_code
_entity_poly.pdbx_strand_id
1 'polypeptide(L)'
;CGAHGTAISFLMNYDRLEFLDAVEELARRAGIEVPKETRQNNQDSDLRDQYAALEAAAKLFQRQLADSQRARDYLDGRGVDADNRARFSIGYAADGYSTLKDALGTDERRLKLLERTGMLSKNDRGHVYDKFRDRVMFPIHDRRGRVIAFGGRVLQKDDGPKYLNSPETALFHKGRELYGLWQVRQA
;
A
#
# COMPACT_ATOMS: atom_id res chain seq x y z
N CYS A 1 8.94 36.51 3.65
CA CYS A 1 9.24 35.19 4.19
C CYS A 1 10.51 34.54 3.63
N GLY A 2 11.21 35.11 2.66
CA GLY A 2 12.47 34.58 2.12
C GLY A 2 12.38 33.25 1.36
N ALA A 3 11.20 32.69 1.19
CA ALA A 3 11.01 31.44 0.46
C ALA A 3 11.23 31.71 -1.05
N HIS A 4 12.14 30.96 -1.65
CA HIS A 4 12.45 31.00 -3.07
C HIS A 4 12.64 29.56 -3.59
N GLY A 5 12.45 29.35 -4.88
CA GLY A 5 12.62 28.05 -5.49
C GLY A 5 12.00 27.96 -6.87
N THR A 6 12.16 26.81 -7.49
CA THR A 6 11.55 26.47 -8.78
C THR A 6 10.17 25.81 -8.58
N ALA A 7 9.37 25.67 -9.64
CA ALA A 7 8.14 24.90 -9.61
C ALA A 7 8.37 23.46 -9.15
N ILE A 8 9.53 22.88 -9.52
CA ILE A 8 9.93 21.53 -9.07
C ILE A 8 10.13 21.52 -7.55
N SER A 9 10.95 22.44 -7.02
CA SER A 9 11.21 22.51 -5.57
C SER A 9 9.93 22.83 -4.78
N PHE A 10 9.00 23.61 -5.34
CA PHE A 10 7.69 23.83 -4.74
C PHE A 10 6.92 22.52 -4.60
N LEU A 11 6.79 21.73 -5.67
CA LEU A 11 6.08 20.45 -5.62
C LEU A 11 6.77 19.44 -4.70
N MET A 12 8.10 19.38 -4.71
CA MET A 12 8.84 18.52 -3.77
C MET A 12 8.54 18.88 -2.31
N ASN A 13 8.47 20.15 -1.97
CA ASN A 13 8.22 20.60 -0.60
C ASN A 13 6.74 20.58 -0.21
N TYR A 14 5.85 21.04 -1.09
CA TYR A 14 4.42 21.15 -0.81
C TYR A 14 3.70 19.82 -0.94
N ASP A 15 3.96 19.08 -2.02
CA ASP A 15 3.37 17.77 -2.28
C ASP A 15 4.24 16.60 -1.79
N ARG A 16 5.43 16.90 -1.24
CA ARG A 16 6.42 15.91 -0.75
C ARG A 16 6.76 14.85 -1.79
N LEU A 17 6.82 15.27 -3.04
CA LEU A 17 7.20 14.42 -4.15
C LEU A 17 8.73 14.31 -4.24
N GLU A 18 9.20 13.13 -4.66
CA GLU A 18 10.60 13.00 -5.11
C GLU A 18 10.84 13.80 -6.39
N PHE A 19 12.09 14.12 -6.69
CA PHE A 19 12.45 15.00 -7.82
C PHE A 19 11.82 14.55 -9.14
N LEU A 20 11.92 13.26 -9.48
CA LEU A 20 11.36 12.72 -10.72
C LEU A 20 9.84 12.79 -10.76
N ASP A 21 9.19 12.48 -9.65
CA ASP A 21 7.74 12.58 -9.51
C ASP A 21 7.25 14.02 -9.70
N ALA A 22 7.99 15.00 -9.18
CA ALA A 22 7.68 16.41 -9.34
C ALA A 22 7.86 16.85 -10.81
N VAL A 23 8.91 16.36 -11.49
CA VAL A 23 9.14 16.62 -12.92
C VAL A 23 8.04 15.99 -13.77
N GLU A 24 7.66 14.72 -13.54
CA GLU A 24 6.58 14.06 -14.26
C GLU A 24 5.23 14.76 -14.08
N GLU A 25 4.92 15.21 -12.85
CA GLU A 25 3.69 15.95 -12.56
C GLU A 25 3.62 17.29 -13.30
N LEU A 26 4.73 18.04 -13.34
CA LEU A 26 4.82 19.29 -14.09
C LEU A 26 4.72 19.05 -15.59
N ALA A 27 5.41 18.03 -16.10
CA ALA A 27 5.38 17.67 -17.52
C ALA A 27 3.96 17.28 -17.95
N ARG A 28 3.26 16.49 -17.15
CA ARG A 28 1.87 16.11 -17.37
C ARG A 28 0.95 17.34 -17.45
N ARG A 29 1.12 18.30 -16.53
CA ARG A 29 0.35 19.57 -16.56
C ARG A 29 0.68 20.45 -17.76
N ALA A 30 1.92 20.40 -18.21
CA ALA A 30 2.38 21.15 -19.38
C ALA A 30 2.14 20.44 -20.73
N GLY A 31 1.64 19.20 -20.72
CA GLY A 31 1.47 18.39 -21.93
C GLY A 31 2.81 18.00 -22.59
N ILE A 32 3.90 17.90 -21.81
CA ILE A 32 5.24 17.58 -22.28
C ILE A 32 5.58 16.15 -21.91
N GLU A 33 6.12 15.36 -22.85
CA GLU A 33 6.70 14.05 -22.54
C GLU A 33 8.12 14.22 -21.97
N VAL A 34 8.37 13.61 -20.81
CA VAL A 34 9.71 13.58 -20.20
C VAL A 34 10.53 12.50 -20.89
N PRO A 35 11.71 12.84 -21.50
CA PRO A 35 12.59 11.82 -22.08
C PRO A 35 13.07 10.86 -20.99
N LYS A 36 12.90 9.56 -21.20
CA LYS A 36 13.36 8.52 -20.26
C LYS A 36 14.83 8.23 -20.54
N GLU A 37 15.75 8.79 -19.75
CA GLU A 37 17.15 8.38 -19.81
C GLU A 37 17.36 6.96 -19.28
N THR A 38 18.12 6.17 -20.01
CA THR A 38 18.27 4.70 -19.90
C THR A 38 19.09 4.23 -18.67
N ARG A 39 19.55 5.11 -17.78
CA ARG A 39 20.48 4.79 -16.67
C ARG A 39 19.86 4.73 -15.26
N GLN A 40 18.61 5.15 -15.10
CA GLN A 40 17.86 5.04 -13.83
C GLN A 40 17.04 3.72 -13.74
N ASN A 41 17.24 2.82 -14.68
CA ASN A 41 16.34 1.72 -15.01
C ASN A 41 16.13 0.66 -13.90
N ASN A 42 17.05 0.48 -12.95
CA ASN A 42 16.90 -0.57 -11.94
C ASN A 42 16.13 -0.11 -10.70
N GLN A 43 16.30 1.13 -10.26
CA GLN A 43 15.64 1.65 -9.07
C GLN A 43 14.17 2.00 -9.34
N ASP A 44 13.89 2.61 -10.50
CA ASP A 44 12.51 2.92 -10.93
C ASP A 44 11.71 1.64 -11.23
N SER A 45 12.36 0.65 -11.85
CA SER A 45 11.78 -0.67 -12.08
C SER A 45 11.42 -1.36 -10.75
N ASP A 46 12.30 -1.30 -9.76
CA ASP A 46 12.09 -1.90 -8.46
C ASP A 46 10.94 -1.25 -7.68
N LEU A 47 10.85 0.09 -7.72
CA LEU A 47 9.71 0.81 -7.10
C LEU A 47 8.39 0.48 -7.79
N ARG A 48 8.36 0.38 -9.13
CA ARG A 48 7.16 -0.04 -9.88
C ARG A 48 6.72 -1.45 -9.50
N ASP A 49 7.66 -2.37 -9.36
CA ASP A 49 7.38 -3.73 -8.93
C ASP A 49 6.80 -3.77 -7.51
N GLN A 50 7.31 -2.93 -6.60
CA GLN A 50 6.77 -2.81 -5.24
C GLN A 50 5.33 -2.26 -5.23
N TYR A 51 5.03 -1.20 -6.00
CA TYR A 51 3.65 -0.71 -6.17
C TYR A 51 2.73 -1.79 -6.74
N ALA A 52 3.17 -2.50 -7.77
CA ALA A 52 2.39 -3.57 -8.37
C ALA A 52 2.11 -4.72 -7.40
N ALA A 53 3.07 -5.08 -6.55
CA ALA A 53 2.89 -6.11 -5.52
C ALA A 53 1.88 -5.69 -4.46
N LEU A 54 1.94 -4.44 -3.97
CA LEU A 54 0.98 -3.92 -2.98
C LEU A 54 -0.43 -3.78 -3.56
N GLU A 55 -0.55 -3.35 -4.81
CA GLU A 55 -1.84 -3.30 -5.53
C GLU A 55 -2.43 -4.70 -5.73
N ALA A 56 -1.60 -5.69 -6.07
CA ALA A 56 -2.04 -7.08 -6.17
C ALA A 56 -2.50 -7.63 -4.81
N ALA A 57 -1.81 -7.29 -3.72
CA ALA A 57 -2.23 -7.64 -2.36
C ALA A 57 -3.56 -6.99 -1.99
N ALA A 58 -3.77 -5.70 -2.31
CA ALA A 58 -5.03 -5.01 -2.08
C ALA A 58 -6.20 -5.71 -2.79
N LYS A 59 -6.03 -6.05 -4.07
CA LYS A 59 -7.03 -6.78 -4.85
C LYS A 59 -7.31 -8.18 -4.29
N LEU A 60 -6.30 -8.87 -3.80
CA LEU A 60 -6.48 -10.16 -3.14
C LEU A 60 -7.32 -10.00 -1.86
N PHE A 61 -6.98 -9.05 -1.01
CA PHE A 61 -7.72 -8.79 0.23
C PHE A 61 -9.18 -8.37 -0.04
N GLN A 62 -9.44 -7.59 -1.09
CA GLN A 62 -10.81 -7.23 -1.48
C GLN A 62 -11.62 -8.46 -1.90
N ARG A 63 -11.03 -9.38 -2.69
CA ARG A 63 -11.69 -10.65 -3.05
C ARG A 63 -11.98 -11.49 -1.81
N GLN A 64 -11.00 -11.64 -0.91
CA GLN A 64 -11.18 -12.38 0.33
C GLN A 64 -12.26 -11.76 1.24
N LEU A 65 -12.42 -10.43 1.22
CA LEU A 65 -13.54 -9.78 1.92
C LEU A 65 -14.89 -10.14 1.27
N ALA A 66 -14.95 -10.14 -0.06
CA ALA A 66 -16.17 -10.53 -0.78
C ALA A 66 -16.59 -11.97 -0.48
N ASP A 67 -15.62 -12.87 -0.25
CA ASP A 67 -15.86 -14.28 0.05
C ASP A 67 -16.13 -14.54 1.56
N SER A 68 -15.79 -13.59 2.46
CA SER A 68 -15.92 -13.78 3.91
C SER A 68 -17.14 -13.07 4.48
N GLN A 69 -18.23 -13.85 4.73
CA GLN A 69 -19.42 -13.31 5.41
C GLN A 69 -19.07 -12.74 6.78
N ARG A 70 -18.26 -13.46 7.57
CA ARG A 70 -17.80 -13.04 8.90
C ARG A 70 -17.12 -11.68 8.90
N ALA A 71 -16.27 -11.41 7.91
CA ALA A 71 -15.56 -10.13 7.80
C ALA A 71 -16.52 -9.00 7.37
N ARG A 72 -17.49 -9.29 6.50
CA ARG A 72 -18.54 -8.33 6.11
C ARG A 72 -19.43 -7.98 7.29
N ASP A 73 -19.95 -8.98 8.01
CA ASP A 73 -20.81 -8.78 9.19
C ASP A 73 -20.10 -7.93 10.28
N TYR A 74 -18.79 -8.17 10.44
CA TYR A 74 -17.98 -7.37 11.36
C TYR A 74 -17.95 -5.90 10.93
N LEU A 75 -17.76 -5.60 9.64
CA LEU A 75 -17.73 -4.23 9.11
C LEU A 75 -19.12 -3.58 9.18
N ASP A 76 -20.17 -4.31 8.84
CA ASP A 76 -21.56 -3.86 8.95
C ASP A 76 -21.92 -3.50 10.39
N GLY A 77 -21.54 -4.34 11.36
CA GLY A 77 -21.72 -4.08 12.79
C GLY A 77 -20.90 -2.87 13.31
N ARG A 78 -19.96 -2.35 12.50
CA ARG A 78 -19.17 -1.13 12.77
C ARG A 78 -19.67 0.08 11.98
N GLY A 79 -20.75 -0.04 11.22
CA GLY A 79 -21.28 1.02 10.38
C GLY A 79 -20.44 1.31 9.12
N VAL A 80 -19.61 0.36 8.69
CA VAL A 80 -18.82 0.49 7.45
C VAL A 80 -19.58 -0.21 6.34
N ASP A 81 -20.41 0.54 5.62
CA ASP A 81 -21.23 0.09 4.52
C ASP A 81 -20.42 -0.33 3.28
N ALA A 82 -21.11 -0.84 2.26
CA ALA A 82 -20.50 -1.31 1.03
C ALA A 82 -19.80 -0.19 0.25
N ASP A 83 -20.39 1.01 0.23
CA ASP A 83 -19.84 2.16 -0.49
C ASP A 83 -18.53 2.63 0.13
N ASN A 84 -18.48 2.72 1.47
CA ASN A 84 -17.27 3.04 2.19
C ASN A 84 -16.20 1.94 2.03
N ARG A 85 -16.59 0.66 2.04
CA ARG A 85 -15.66 -0.45 1.77
C ARG A 85 -15.02 -0.32 0.38
N ALA A 86 -15.82 -0.01 -0.62
CA ALA A 86 -15.34 0.20 -1.99
C ALA A 86 -14.47 1.46 -2.09
N ARG A 87 -14.95 2.59 -1.57
CA ARG A 87 -14.24 3.88 -1.61
C ARG A 87 -12.85 3.82 -0.97
N PHE A 88 -12.72 3.12 0.15
CA PHE A 88 -11.46 2.97 0.86
C PHE A 88 -10.71 1.69 0.50
N SER A 89 -11.20 0.92 -0.48
CA SER A 89 -10.60 -0.34 -0.94
C SER A 89 -10.33 -1.31 0.21
N ILE A 90 -11.24 -1.34 1.20
CA ILE A 90 -11.12 -2.18 2.39
C ILE A 90 -11.16 -3.65 1.97
N GLY A 91 -10.30 -4.45 2.57
CA GLY A 91 -10.18 -5.88 2.31
C GLY A 91 -10.17 -6.72 3.58
N TYR A 92 -9.91 -7.99 3.42
CA TYR A 92 -9.72 -8.94 4.49
C TYR A 92 -8.56 -9.88 4.19
N ALA A 93 -7.63 -10.02 5.11
CA ALA A 93 -6.60 -11.04 5.06
C ALA A 93 -7.14 -12.30 5.74
N ALA A 94 -7.34 -13.35 4.97
CA ALA A 94 -7.86 -14.62 5.44
C ALA A 94 -6.98 -15.24 6.55
N ASP A 95 -7.56 -16.07 7.38
CA ASP A 95 -6.84 -16.81 8.41
C ASP A 95 -5.99 -17.92 7.75
N GLY A 96 -4.70 -17.71 7.70
CA GLY A 96 -3.75 -18.65 7.10
C GLY A 96 -2.33 -18.08 7.05
N TYR A 97 -1.34 -18.96 7.22
CA TYR A 97 0.07 -18.56 7.25
C TYR A 97 0.70 -18.34 5.87
N SER A 98 0.04 -18.76 4.80
CA SER A 98 0.59 -18.71 3.45
C SER A 98 -0.40 -18.30 2.37
N THR A 99 -1.58 -17.82 2.72
CA THR A 99 -2.65 -17.49 1.77
C THR A 99 -2.22 -16.45 0.74
N LEU A 100 -1.62 -15.34 1.20
CA LEU A 100 -1.08 -14.31 0.31
C LEU A 100 0.21 -14.79 -0.37
N LYS A 101 1.10 -15.43 0.39
CA LYS A 101 2.35 -15.99 -0.12
C LYS A 101 2.11 -16.94 -1.29
N ASP A 102 1.18 -17.89 -1.13
CA ASP A 102 0.88 -18.89 -2.17
C ASP A 102 0.18 -18.26 -3.39
N ALA A 103 -0.65 -17.25 -3.17
CA ALA A 103 -1.35 -16.55 -4.26
C ALA A 103 -0.44 -15.61 -5.08
N LEU A 104 0.52 -14.94 -4.45
CA LEU A 104 1.31 -13.88 -5.07
C LEU A 104 2.81 -14.17 -5.14
N GLY A 105 3.34 -15.03 -4.28
CA GLY A 105 4.76 -15.39 -4.17
C GLY A 105 5.16 -16.57 -5.05
N THR A 106 4.74 -16.58 -6.31
CA THR A 106 4.87 -17.72 -7.25
C THR A 106 6.31 -18.05 -7.66
N ASP A 107 7.26 -17.16 -7.39
CA ASP A 107 8.67 -17.32 -7.65
C ASP A 107 9.52 -16.57 -6.60
N GLU A 108 10.84 -16.85 -6.59
CA GLU A 108 11.76 -16.26 -5.60
C GLU A 108 11.84 -14.73 -5.67
N ARG A 109 11.73 -14.14 -6.87
CA ARG A 109 11.74 -12.69 -7.06
C ARG A 109 10.51 -12.05 -6.40
N ARG A 110 9.32 -12.63 -6.61
CA ARG A 110 8.07 -12.17 -6.01
C ARG A 110 8.05 -12.37 -4.50
N LEU A 111 8.57 -13.48 -3.99
CA LEU A 111 8.70 -13.69 -2.55
C LEU A 111 9.55 -12.59 -1.90
N LYS A 112 10.74 -12.30 -2.45
CA LYS A 112 11.60 -11.20 -1.98
C LYS A 112 10.90 -9.85 -2.07
N LEU A 113 10.11 -9.61 -3.10
CA LEU A 113 9.36 -8.37 -3.27
C LEU A 113 8.27 -8.22 -2.19
N LEU A 114 7.52 -9.29 -1.89
CA LEU A 114 6.52 -9.30 -0.82
C LEU A 114 7.15 -9.15 0.58
N GLU A 115 8.34 -9.71 0.82
CA GLU A 115 9.11 -9.46 2.05
C GLU A 115 9.49 -7.97 2.17
N ARG A 116 10.05 -7.38 1.11
CA ARG A 116 10.49 -5.98 1.07
C ARG A 116 9.34 -4.99 1.24
N THR A 117 8.15 -5.31 0.72
CA THR A 117 6.94 -4.50 0.90
C THR A 117 6.23 -4.75 2.23
N GLY A 118 6.77 -5.64 3.09
CA GLY A 118 6.23 -5.92 4.40
C GLY A 118 4.93 -6.73 4.39
N MET A 119 4.65 -7.44 3.30
CA MET A 119 3.50 -8.35 3.21
C MET A 119 3.80 -9.69 3.85
N LEU A 120 5.05 -10.10 3.84
CA LEU A 120 5.54 -11.31 4.49
C LEU A 120 6.41 -10.97 5.69
N SER A 121 6.48 -11.90 6.64
CA SER A 121 7.37 -11.88 7.79
C SER A 121 8.18 -13.16 7.82
N LYS A 122 9.31 -13.13 8.54
CA LYS A 122 10.19 -14.27 8.73
C LYS A 122 10.36 -14.52 10.21
N ASN A 123 10.27 -15.78 10.65
CA ASN A 123 10.54 -16.15 12.01
C ASN A 123 12.05 -16.44 12.23
N ASP A 124 12.45 -16.67 13.49
CA ASP A 124 13.85 -16.93 13.88
C ASP A 124 14.44 -18.17 13.20
N ARG A 125 13.59 -19.12 12.77
CA ARG A 125 13.98 -20.34 12.04
C ARG A 125 14.04 -20.13 10.53
N GLY A 126 13.80 -18.90 10.05
CA GLY A 126 13.87 -18.56 8.64
C GLY A 126 12.59 -18.88 7.84
N HIS A 127 11.52 -19.36 8.46
CA HIS A 127 10.27 -19.61 7.76
C HIS A 127 9.56 -18.29 7.42
N VAL A 128 9.18 -18.14 6.15
CA VAL A 128 8.46 -16.99 5.60
C VAL A 128 6.96 -17.28 5.65
N TYR A 129 6.19 -16.33 6.18
CA TYR A 129 4.74 -16.44 6.37
C TYR A 129 4.04 -15.08 6.17
N ASP A 130 2.73 -15.12 5.94
CA ASP A 130 1.88 -13.94 5.77
C ASP A 130 1.88 -13.08 7.03
N LYS A 131 2.27 -11.80 6.90
CA LYS A 131 2.29 -10.86 8.04
C LYS A 131 0.89 -10.59 8.57
N PHE A 132 -0.09 -10.43 7.69
CA PHE A 132 -1.46 -10.14 8.04
C PHE A 132 -2.32 -11.41 7.92
N ARG A 133 -2.98 -11.79 9.00
CA ARG A 133 -3.85 -12.97 9.09
C ARG A 133 -5.05 -12.63 9.95
N ASP A 134 -6.24 -13.11 9.56
CA ASP A 134 -7.54 -12.88 10.20
C ASP A 134 -7.78 -11.39 10.56
N ARG A 135 -7.51 -10.49 9.58
CA ARG A 135 -7.59 -9.05 9.78
C ARG A 135 -8.37 -8.35 8.69
N VAL A 136 -9.22 -7.40 9.07
CA VAL A 136 -9.69 -6.38 8.13
C VAL A 136 -8.50 -5.52 7.72
N MET A 137 -8.35 -5.31 6.42
CA MET A 137 -7.22 -4.62 5.81
C MET A 137 -7.61 -3.25 5.28
N PHE A 138 -6.85 -2.26 5.66
CA PHE A 138 -7.02 -0.86 5.28
C PHE A 138 -5.80 -0.44 4.45
N PRO A 139 -5.91 -0.37 3.11
CA PRO A 139 -4.79 0.09 2.29
C PRO A 139 -4.53 1.57 2.53
N ILE A 140 -3.26 1.91 2.68
CA ILE A 140 -2.78 3.28 2.80
C ILE A 140 -2.32 3.70 1.41
N HIS A 141 -2.83 4.85 0.94
CA HIS A 141 -2.54 5.37 -0.38
C HIS A 141 -1.64 6.58 -0.29
N ASP A 142 -0.75 6.72 -1.26
CA ASP A 142 -0.02 7.95 -1.49
C ASP A 142 -0.93 9.04 -2.11
N ARG A 143 -0.38 10.21 -2.36
CA ARG A 143 -1.12 11.34 -2.93
C ARG A 143 -1.58 11.12 -4.37
N ARG A 144 -1.03 10.12 -5.06
CA ARG A 144 -1.40 9.69 -6.42
C ARG A 144 -2.42 8.54 -6.41
N GLY A 145 -2.84 8.04 -5.25
CA GLY A 145 -3.77 6.93 -5.09
C GLY A 145 -3.15 5.55 -5.24
N ARG A 146 -1.82 5.43 -5.23
CA ARG A 146 -1.13 4.13 -5.28
C ARG A 146 -1.06 3.55 -3.87
N VAL A 147 -1.29 2.26 -3.73
CA VAL A 147 -1.16 1.57 -2.43
C VAL A 147 0.32 1.50 -2.03
N ILE A 148 0.65 2.00 -0.85
CA ILE A 148 2.01 2.05 -0.31
C ILE A 148 2.20 1.21 0.95
N ALA A 149 1.12 0.88 1.66
CA ALA A 149 1.15 0.10 2.90
C ALA A 149 -0.25 -0.37 3.28
N PHE A 150 -0.33 -1.09 4.40
CA PHE A 150 -1.58 -1.52 4.99
C PHE A 150 -1.61 -1.33 6.50
N GLY A 151 -2.79 -0.98 7.02
CA GLY A 151 -3.19 -1.21 8.40
C GLY A 151 -4.08 -2.43 8.49
N GLY A 152 -3.89 -3.27 9.49
CA GLY A 152 -4.72 -4.45 9.73
C GLY A 152 -5.37 -4.41 11.11
N ARG A 153 -6.66 -4.69 11.21
CA ARG A 153 -7.39 -4.84 12.47
C ARG A 153 -7.90 -6.25 12.61
N VAL A 154 -7.57 -6.92 13.72
CA VAL A 154 -8.09 -8.26 14.04
C VAL A 154 -9.62 -8.25 14.19
N LEU A 155 -10.29 -9.29 13.67
CA LEU A 155 -11.74 -9.41 13.79
C LEU A 155 -12.16 -9.79 15.21
N GLN A 156 -11.45 -10.73 15.81
CA GLN A 156 -11.70 -11.17 17.18
C GLN A 156 -10.49 -10.84 18.07
N LYS A 157 -10.72 -10.84 19.38
CA LYS A 157 -9.63 -10.67 20.34
C LYS A 157 -8.80 -11.96 20.32
N ASP A 158 -7.65 -11.88 19.71
CA ASP A 158 -6.65 -12.93 19.59
C ASP A 158 -5.42 -12.54 20.42
N ASP A 159 -4.48 -13.46 20.62
CA ASP A 159 -3.23 -13.24 21.37
C ASP A 159 -2.28 -12.25 20.70
N GLY A 160 -2.63 -11.75 19.51
CA GLY A 160 -1.88 -10.78 18.75
C GLY A 160 -2.32 -9.32 18.98
N PRO A 161 -1.57 -8.34 18.46
CA PRO A 161 -1.90 -6.93 18.57
C PRO A 161 -3.21 -6.62 17.84
N LYS A 162 -4.12 -5.87 18.51
CA LYS A 162 -5.41 -5.44 17.95
C LYS A 162 -5.26 -4.73 16.60
N TYR A 163 -4.24 -3.91 16.46
CA TYR A 163 -3.86 -3.22 15.22
C TYR A 163 -2.44 -3.62 14.83
N LEU A 164 -2.23 -3.87 13.56
CA LEU A 164 -0.95 -4.19 12.98
C LEU A 164 -0.77 -3.35 11.71
N ASN A 165 0.34 -2.64 11.59
CA ASN A 165 0.66 -1.85 10.42
C ASN A 165 1.84 -2.45 9.65
N SER A 166 1.92 -2.11 8.35
CA SER A 166 3.13 -2.35 7.57
C SER A 166 4.35 -1.76 8.27
N PRO A 167 5.54 -2.35 8.12
CA PRO A 167 6.80 -1.74 8.55
C PRO A 167 7.12 -0.51 7.70
N GLU A 168 8.13 0.25 8.09
CA GLU A 168 8.76 1.25 7.22
C GLU A 168 9.34 0.54 5.99
N THR A 169 9.12 1.12 4.80
CA THR A 169 9.63 0.60 3.52
C THR A 169 10.13 1.75 2.66
N ALA A 170 10.67 1.45 1.49
CA ALA A 170 11.03 2.48 0.52
C ALA A 170 9.82 3.32 0.04
N LEU A 171 8.59 2.75 0.13
CA LEU A 171 7.35 3.42 -0.28
C LEU A 171 6.57 4.05 0.88
N PHE A 172 6.83 3.65 2.13
CA PHE A 172 5.97 4.02 3.27
C PHE A 172 6.77 4.50 4.48
N HIS A 173 6.50 5.74 4.88
CA HIS A 173 7.03 6.37 6.09
C HIS A 173 5.87 6.83 6.98
N LYS A 174 5.63 6.14 8.11
CA LYS A 174 4.48 6.35 9.00
C LYS A 174 4.26 7.80 9.41
N GLY A 175 5.33 8.53 9.68
CA GLY A 175 5.25 9.95 10.09
C GLY A 175 4.92 10.93 8.97
N ARG A 176 4.84 10.48 7.72
CA ARG A 176 4.65 11.34 6.54
C ARG A 176 3.32 11.12 5.83
N GLU A 177 2.64 10.00 6.12
CA GLU A 177 1.44 9.58 5.42
C GLU A 177 0.20 9.71 6.31
N LEU A 178 -0.86 10.30 5.75
CA LEU A 178 -2.16 10.43 6.39
C LEU A 178 -3.17 9.50 5.71
N TYR A 179 -3.71 8.55 6.48
CA TYR A 179 -4.74 7.64 5.99
C TYR A 179 -5.98 8.41 5.50
N GLY A 180 -6.49 8.01 4.33
CA GLY A 180 -7.69 8.59 3.75
C GLY A 180 -7.49 9.92 3.01
N LEU A 181 -6.27 10.48 2.97
CA LEU A 181 -6.00 11.76 2.30
C LEU A 181 -6.35 11.71 0.80
N TRP A 182 -6.03 10.61 0.13
CA TRP A 182 -6.39 10.41 -1.28
C TRP A 182 -7.90 10.44 -1.48
N GLN A 183 -8.64 9.68 -0.68
CA GLN A 183 -10.10 9.57 -0.78
C GLN A 183 -10.82 10.90 -0.51
N VAL A 184 -10.32 11.70 0.42
CA VAL A 184 -10.85 13.05 0.70
C VAL A 184 -10.64 14.00 -0.47
N ARG A 185 -9.53 13.88 -1.18
CA ARG A 185 -9.23 14.71 -2.37
C ARG A 185 -10.10 14.37 -3.59
N GLN A 186 -10.74 13.19 -3.59
CA GLN A 186 -11.64 12.75 -4.66
C GLN A 186 -13.11 13.04 -4.37
N ALA A 187 -13.43 13.52 -3.17
CA ALA A 187 -14.76 13.92 -2.74
C ALA A 187 -15.04 15.38 -3.04
#